data_4fc5da05262756511f81dba55aab8c01
#
_entry.id   4fc5da05262756511f81dba55aab8c01
#
_cell.length_a   1.000
_cell.length_b   1.000
_cell.length_c   1.000
_cell.angle_alpha   90.00
_cell.angle_beta   90.00
_cell.angle_gamma   90.00
#
_symmetry.space_group_name_H-M   'P 1'
#
loop_
_entity.id
_entity.type
_entity.pdbx_description
1 polymer ?
#
loop_
_entity_poly.entity_id
_entity_poly.type
_entity_poly.pdbx_seq_one_letter_code
_entity_poly.pdbx_strand_id
1 'polypeptide(L)'
;MANPDAVGQEFQDGFGNKRLAWAVPVSVGSVANAAATMPILSGGLQGTGQVIVRRITVSNAANSAGGAVQSCAGVTISVSTDSAGTSNITTNAAVSNVTSNIGYQDLTLVPSLAANTVTSNALFVNVTAGAVANHTVRVTVYGDVVTF
;
A
#
# COMPACT_ATOMS: atom_id res chain seq x y z
N MET A 1 -9.49 28.04 12.98
CA MET A 1 -10.13 26.77 12.56
C MET A 1 -9.15 26.01 11.70
N ALA A 2 -8.79 24.81 12.08
CA ALA A 2 -7.95 23.98 11.22
C ALA A 2 -8.70 23.72 9.91
N ASN A 3 -8.07 24.01 8.80
CA ASN A 3 -8.62 23.66 7.50
C ASN A 3 -8.55 22.12 7.35
N PRO A 4 -9.66 21.39 7.34
CA PRO A 4 -9.64 19.96 7.19
C PRO A 4 -9.01 19.52 5.85
N ASP A 5 -9.04 20.40 4.86
CA ASP A 5 -8.41 20.12 3.57
C ASP A 5 -6.88 20.21 3.63
N ALA A 6 -6.34 21.00 4.55
CA ALA A 6 -4.89 21.09 4.74
C ALA A 6 -4.30 19.78 5.23
N VAL A 7 -5.00 19.05 6.10
CA VAL A 7 -4.59 17.72 6.56
C VAL A 7 -4.64 16.71 5.41
N GLY A 8 -5.64 16.83 4.52
CA GLY A 8 -5.73 16.00 3.33
C GLY A 8 -4.60 16.27 2.33
N GLN A 9 -4.15 17.51 2.21
CA GLN A 9 -3.07 17.89 1.31
C GLN A 9 -1.72 17.32 1.72
N GLU A 10 -1.46 17.15 3.01
CA GLU A 10 -0.24 16.52 3.51
C GLU A 10 -0.09 15.07 3.06
N PHE A 11 -1.17 14.46 2.63
CA PHE A 11 -1.23 13.07 2.24
C PHE A 11 -1.51 12.86 0.76
N GLN A 12 -1.21 13.85 -0.07
CA GLN A 12 -1.24 13.71 -1.52
C GLN A 12 0.12 13.25 -2.05
N ASP A 13 0.10 12.51 -3.13
CA ASP A 13 1.30 12.27 -3.91
C ASP A 13 1.63 13.48 -4.79
N GLY A 14 2.79 13.47 -5.46
CA GLY A 14 3.20 14.53 -6.38
C GLY A 14 2.30 14.69 -7.62
N PHE A 15 1.32 13.81 -7.82
CA PHE A 15 0.35 13.84 -8.92
C PHE A 15 -1.04 14.30 -8.48
N GLY A 16 -1.21 14.73 -7.23
CA GLY A 16 -2.47 15.23 -6.69
C GLY A 16 -3.46 14.15 -6.23
N ASN A 17 -3.09 12.88 -6.25
CA ASN A 17 -3.94 11.81 -5.72
C ASN A 17 -3.94 11.84 -4.19
N LYS A 18 -5.10 11.59 -3.60
CA LYS A 18 -5.23 11.49 -2.14
C LYS A 18 -4.67 10.16 -1.62
N ARG A 19 -4.08 10.20 -0.44
CA ARG A 19 -3.74 8.97 0.28
C ARG A 19 -5.02 8.31 0.80
N LEU A 20 -5.30 7.12 0.31
CA LEU A 20 -6.50 6.37 0.65
C LEU A 20 -6.27 5.40 1.81
N ALA A 21 -5.11 4.78 1.85
CA ALA A 21 -4.75 3.79 2.85
C ALA A 21 -3.22 3.69 2.98
N TRP A 22 -2.75 3.22 4.13
CA TRP A 22 -1.34 2.91 4.31
C TRP A 22 -1.15 1.88 5.42
N ALA A 23 -0.01 1.20 5.39
CA ALA A 23 0.48 0.39 6.49
C ALA A 23 1.97 0.64 6.70
N VAL A 24 2.35 0.81 7.96
CA VAL A 24 3.73 0.94 8.42
C VAL A 24 3.82 0.56 9.90
N PRO A 25 4.75 -0.31 10.30
CA PRO A 25 5.58 -1.16 9.43
C PRO A 25 4.79 -2.34 8.85
N VAL A 26 5.11 -2.74 7.64
CA VAL A 26 4.67 -4.01 7.05
C VAL A 26 5.81 -5.01 7.18
N SER A 27 5.62 -6.10 7.91
CA SER A 27 6.63 -7.14 8.01
C SER A 27 6.73 -7.90 6.69
N VAL A 28 7.94 -8.00 6.17
CA VAL A 28 8.25 -8.81 4.98
C VAL A 28 9.13 -10.01 5.33
N GLY A 29 9.14 -10.39 6.60
CA GLY A 29 9.98 -11.47 7.13
C GLY A 29 9.48 -12.88 6.82
N SER A 30 8.28 -13.02 6.30
CA SER A 30 7.72 -14.31 5.89
C SER A 30 6.75 -14.13 4.72
N VAL A 31 6.62 -15.17 3.91
CA VAL A 31 5.54 -15.24 2.91
C VAL A 31 4.21 -15.36 3.64
N ALA A 32 3.31 -14.43 3.40
CA ALA A 32 2.01 -14.38 4.05
C ALA A 32 1.00 -13.58 3.24
N ASN A 33 -0.22 -14.07 3.19
CA ASN A 33 -1.35 -13.24 2.79
C ASN A 33 -1.78 -12.36 3.96
N ALA A 34 -2.29 -11.18 3.65
CA ALA A 34 -2.66 -10.20 4.67
C ALA A 34 -1.54 -9.93 5.71
N ALA A 35 -0.30 -9.83 5.23
CA ALA A 35 0.83 -9.43 6.06
C ALA A 35 0.58 -8.07 6.76
N ALA A 36 -0.24 -7.23 6.15
CA ALA A 36 -0.82 -6.04 6.77
C ALA A 36 -2.22 -5.77 6.23
N THR A 37 -3.06 -5.20 7.07
CA THR A 37 -4.38 -4.69 6.72
C THR A 37 -4.32 -3.17 6.69
N MET A 38 -4.79 -2.58 5.59
CA MET A 38 -4.84 -1.14 5.40
C MET A 38 -6.30 -0.69 5.36
N PRO A 39 -6.85 -0.16 6.45
CA PRO A 39 -8.18 0.45 6.42
C PRO A 39 -8.20 1.61 5.41
N ILE A 40 -9.25 1.69 4.62
CA ILE A 40 -9.43 2.79 3.67
C ILE A 40 -9.97 4.00 4.43
N LEU A 41 -9.17 5.05 4.46
CA LEU A 41 -9.50 6.30 5.12
C LEU A 41 -10.19 7.25 4.15
N SER A 42 -11.38 6.90 3.77
CA SER A 42 -12.19 7.74 2.88
C SER A 42 -13.10 8.65 3.69
N GLY A 43 -12.56 9.68 4.28
CA GLY A 43 -13.24 10.83 4.89
C GLY A 43 -14.76 10.81 5.05
N GLY A 44 -15.30 9.91 5.85
CA GLY A 44 -16.75 9.83 6.07
C GLY A 44 -17.54 9.00 5.05
N LEU A 45 -16.90 8.33 4.12
CA LEU A 45 -17.57 7.45 3.16
C LEU A 45 -17.89 6.08 3.78
N GLN A 46 -18.39 6.06 4.97
CA GLN A 46 -18.77 4.81 5.61
C GLN A 46 -19.95 4.21 4.86
N GLY A 47 -19.67 3.19 4.09
CA GLY A 47 -20.67 2.26 3.58
C GLY A 47 -21.27 2.56 2.21
N THR A 48 -21.01 3.70 1.58
CA THR A 48 -21.63 4.07 0.29
C THR A 48 -20.68 4.61 -0.76
N GLY A 49 -19.40 4.70 -0.45
CA GLY A 49 -18.39 5.22 -1.37
C GLY A 49 -17.57 4.12 -2.04
N GLN A 50 -16.99 4.48 -3.14
CA GLN A 50 -15.96 3.71 -3.81
C GLN A 50 -14.69 4.51 -3.86
N VAL A 51 -13.57 3.83 -3.89
CA VAL A 51 -12.29 4.47 -4.18
C VAL A 51 -11.72 3.87 -5.46
N ILE A 52 -11.06 4.71 -6.24
CA ILE A 52 -10.32 4.27 -7.42
C ILE A 52 -8.85 4.38 -7.09
N VAL A 53 -8.18 3.25 -7.03
CA VAL A 53 -6.75 3.20 -6.77
C VAL A 53 -6.00 3.63 -8.03
N ARG A 54 -5.11 4.61 -7.87
CA ARG A 54 -4.29 5.16 -8.95
C ARG A 54 -2.82 4.82 -8.83
N ARG A 55 -2.35 4.66 -7.60
CA ARG A 55 -0.94 4.43 -7.32
C ARG A 55 -0.77 3.69 -6.00
N ILE A 56 0.14 2.73 -5.96
CA ILE A 56 0.56 2.06 -4.73
C ILE A 56 2.08 2.12 -4.68
N THR A 57 2.61 2.68 -3.62
CA THR A 57 4.06 2.86 -3.42
C THR A 57 4.54 2.03 -2.26
N VAL A 58 5.61 1.30 -2.46
CA VAL A 58 6.38 0.62 -1.41
C VAL A 58 7.64 1.42 -1.14
N SER A 59 7.93 1.69 0.10
CA SER A 59 9.06 2.55 0.51
C SER A 59 9.57 2.20 1.90
N ASN A 60 10.61 2.90 2.34
CA ASN A 60 11.11 2.86 3.71
C ASN A 60 11.51 1.45 4.17
N ALA A 61 12.44 0.83 3.46
CA ALA A 61 13.05 -0.42 3.91
C ALA A 61 13.76 -0.20 5.25
N ALA A 62 13.40 -0.98 6.25
CA ALA A 62 13.93 -0.86 7.60
C ALA A 62 14.16 -2.23 8.22
N ASN A 63 14.94 -2.27 9.29
CA ASN A 63 15.15 -3.45 10.10
C ASN A 63 14.23 -3.39 11.34
N SER A 64 13.33 -4.36 11.46
CA SER A 64 12.37 -4.43 12.58
C SER A 64 13.02 -4.71 13.94
N ALA A 65 14.27 -5.20 13.95
CA ALA A 65 15.03 -5.41 15.16
C ALA A 65 15.80 -4.17 15.65
N GLY A 66 15.56 -3.01 15.03
CA GLY A 66 16.21 -1.75 15.41
C GLY A 66 17.65 -1.59 14.94
N GLY A 67 18.09 -2.43 14.02
CA GLY A 67 19.41 -2.34 13.39
C GLY A 67 19.47 -1.33 12.24
N ALA A 68 20.56 -1.35 11.50
CA ALA A 68 20.75 -0.52 10.32
C ALA A 68 19.66 -0.79 9.26
N VAL A 69 19.36 0.24 8.48
CA VAL A 69 18.49 0.13 7.31
C VAL A 69 19.04 -0.94 6.37
N GLN A 70 18.15 -1.82 5.94
CA GLN A 70 18.53 -2.93 5.07
C GLN A 70 17.62 -2.98 3.84
N SER A 71 18.20 -3.54 2.76
CA SER A 71 17.50 -3.70 1.50
C SER A 71 16.37 -4.73 1.60
N CYS A 72 15.21 -4.37 1.06
CA CYS A 72 14.11 -5.29 0.79
C CYS A 72 14.03 -5.68 -0.69
N ALA A 73 15.08 -5.40 -1.46
CA ALA A 73 15.13 -5.80 -2.87
C ALA A 73 14.95 -7.32 -3.01
N GLY A 74 14.11 -7.72 -3.95
CA GLY A 74 13.78 -9.12 -4.15
C GLY A 74 12.54 -9.62 -3.40
N VAL A 75 12.03 -8.87 -2.41
CA VAL A 75 10.72 -9.19 -1.82
C VAL A 75 9.63 -8.94 -2.87
N THR A 76 8.77 -9.90 -3.06
CA THR A 76 7.62 -9.77 -3.98
C THR A 76 6.38 -9.45 -3.18
N ILE A 77 5.76 -8.32 -3.52
CA ILE A 77 4.59 -7.77 -2.82
C ILE A 77 3.43 -7.63 -3.80
N SER A 78 2.23 -7.95 -3.32
CA SER A 78 0.98 -7.59 -3.99
C SER A 78 0.00 -6.95 -3.01
N VAL A 79 -1.01 -6.29 -3.54
CA VAL A 79 -2.12 -5.72 -2.76
C VAL A 79 -3.42 -6.28 -3.30
N SER A 80 -4.28 -6.72 -2.40
CA SER A 80 -5.57 -7.34 -2.71
C SER A 80 -6.73 -6.69 -1.95
N THR A 81 -7.93 -6.93 -2.43
CA THR A 81 -9.18 -6.50 -1.77
C THR A 81 -9.71 -7.53 -0.78
N ASP A 82 -9.10 -8.70 -0.73
CA ASP A 82 -9.45 -9.78 0.20
C ASP A 82 -8.23 -10.25 1.01
N SER A 83 -8.47 -10.78 2.19
CA SER A 83 -7.43 -11.29 3.09
C SER A 83 -6.78 -12.59 2.62
N ALA A 84 -7.39 -13.29 1.66
CA ALA A 84 -6.84 -14.51 1.07
C ALA A 84 -5.83 -14.22 -0.04
N GLY A 85 -5.72 -12.97 -0.49
CA GLY A 85 -4.80 -12.56 -1.55
C GLY A 85 -5.20 -13.04 -2.94
N THR A 86 -6.50 -13.32 -3.16
CA THR A 86 -7.00 -13.85 -4.44
C THR A 86 -7.47 -12.76 -5.39
N SER A 87 -7.96 -11.64 -4.87
CA SER A 87 -8.47 -10.49 -5.65
C SER A 87 -7.43 -9.38 -5.69
N ASN A 88 -6.34 -9.62 -6.40
CA ASN A 88 -5.23 -8.67 -6.49
C ASN A 88 -5.57 -7.48 -7.37
N ILE A 89 -5.23 -6.28 -6.90
CA ILE A 89 -5.28 -5.03 -7.66
C ILE A 89 -3.89 -4.65 -8.20
N THR A 90 -2.85 -5.36 -7.79
CA THR A 90 -1.50 -5.23 -8.32
C THR A 90 -1.03 -6.55 -8.92
N THR A 91 -0.09 -6.46 -9.84
CA THR A 91 0.69 -7.63 -10.26
C THR A 91 1.69 -8.00 -9.16
N ASN A 92 2.05 -9.28 -9.05
CA ASN A 92 3.16 -9.69 -8.19
C ASN A 92 4.46 -9.12 -8.75
N ALA A 93 5.12 -8.26 -8.00
CA ALA A 93 6.36 -7.62 -8.44
C ALA A 93 7.38 -7.58 -7.31
N ALA A 94 8.62 -7.87 -7.66
CA ALA A 94 9.73 -7.68 -6.75
C ALA A 94 10.00 -6.18 -6.55
N VAL A 95 10.20 -5.77 -5.29
CA VAL A 95 10.47 -4.36 -4.97
C VAL A 95 11.96 -4.04 -5.06
N SER A 96 12.52 -4.19 -6.24
CA SER A 96 13.97 -4.11 -6.51
C SER A 96 14.60 -2.75 -6.16
N ASN A 97 13.81 -1.67 -6.15
CA ASN A 97 14.29 -0.32 -5.86
C ASN A 97 14.18 0.06 -4.37
N VAL A 98 13.61 -0.80 -3.54
CA VAL A 98 13.44 -0.53 -2.10
C VAL A 98 14.66 -1.07 -1.35
N THR A 99 15.80 -0.41 -1.54
CA THR A 99 17.12 -0.83 -1.04
C THR A 99 17.56 -0.08 0.22
N SER A 100 16.81 0.96 0.61
CA SER A 100 17.12 1.80 1.76
C SER A 100 15.86 2.48 2.30
N ASN A 101 16.01 3.25 3.37
CA ASN A 101 14.90 4.04 3.94
C ASN A 101 14.41 5.17 3.02
N ILE A 102 15.17 5.54 2.01
CA ILE A 102 14.79 6.56 1.02
C ILE A 102 14.39 5.95 -0.33
N GLY A 103 14.61 4.65 -0.52
CA GLY A 103 14.22 3.95 -1.73
C GLY A 103 12.70 3.76 -1.79
N TYR A 104 12.14 3.85 -2.97
CA TYR A 104 10.73 3.58 -3.21
C TYR A 104 10.51 2.91 -4.56
N GLN A 105 9.38 2.26 -4.70
CA GLN A 105 8.94 1.66 -5.95
C GLN A 105 7.42 1.67 -6.01
N ASP A 106 6.89 2.08 -7.15
CA ASP A 106 5.46 1.92 -7.42
C ASP A 106 5.17 0.50 -7.88
N LEU A 107 4.13 -0.09 -7.34
CA LEU A 107 3.62 -1.38 -7.79
C LEU A 107 2.80 -1.20 -9.06
N THR A 108 2.93 -2.13 -9.99
CA THR A 108 2.14 -2.13 -11.21
C THR A 108 0.72 -2.56 -10.91
N LEU A 109 -0.25 -1.69 -11.20
CA LEU A 109 -1.67 -2.01 -11.08
C LEU A 109 -2.09 -2.97 -12.18
N VAL A 110 -3.05 -3.83 -11.85
CA VAL A 110 -3.73 -4.64 -12.87
C VAL A 110 -4.45 -3.69 -13.85
N PRO A 111 -4.32 -3.86 -15.17
CA PRO A 111 -4.87 -2.93 -16.15
C PRO A 111 -6.39 -3.13 -16.33
N SER A 112 -7.13 -2.96 -15.24
CA SER A 112 -8.58 -3.11 -15.19
C SER A 112 -9.15 -2.06 -14.25
N LEU A 113 -9.95 -1.14 -14.79
CA LEU A 113 -10.64 -0.15 -13.98
C LEU A 113 -11.55 -0.81 -12.93
N ALA A 114 -12.20 -1.91 -13.30
CA ALA A 114 -13.05 -2.65 -12.38
C ALA A 114 -12.27 -3.25 -11.21
N ALA A 115 -11.08 -3.79 -11.46
CA ALA A 115 -10.22 -4.29 -10.39
C ALA A 115 -9.68 -3.18 -9.49
N ASN A 116 -9.42 -2.00 -10.04
CA ASN A 116 -8.90 -0.85 -9.32
C ASN A 116 -9.98 -0.02 -8.61
N THR A 117 -11.27 -0.31 -8.88
CA THR A 117 -12.40 0.29 -8.18
C THR A 117 -12.74 -0.56 -6.98
N VAL A 118 -12.46 -0.03 -5.79
CA VAL A 118 -12.55 -0.78 -4.54
C VAL A 118 -13.76 -0.32 -3.74
N THR A 119 -14.58 -1.28 -3.35
CA THR A 119 -15.76 -1.08 -2.50
C THR A 119 -15.57 -1.64 -1.09
N SER A 120 -14.50 -2.38 -0.85
CA SER A 120 -14.17 -2.93 0.47
C SER A 120 -13.67 -1.84 1.41
N ASN A 121 -13.81 -2.09 2.71
CA ASN A 121 -13.37 -1.15 3.76
C ASN A 121 -11.87 -1.21 4.03
N ALA A 122 -11.16 -2.15 3.45
CA ALA A 122 -9.73 -2.34 3.65
C ALA A 122 -9.08 -2.97 2.41
N LEU A 123 -7.78 -2.73 2.30
CA LEU A 123 -6.87 -3.42 1.38
C LEU A 123 -5.87 -4.24 2.19
N PHE A 124 -5.35 -5.28 1.57
CA PHE A 124 -4.44 -6.22 2.22
C PHE A 124 -3.12 -6.28 1.47
N VAL A 125 -2.02 -6.18 2.20
CA VAL A 125 -0.68 -6.38 1.66
C VAL A 125 -0.31 -7.84 1.77
N ASN A 126 0.15 -8.43 0.67
CA ASN A 126 0.60 -9.82 0.63
C ASN A 126 2.08 -9.87 0.28
N VAL A 127 2.82 -10.71 0.99
CA VAL A 127 4.21 -11.06 0.67
C VAL A 127 4.18 -12.42 0.00
N THR A 128 4.48 -12.48 -1.29
CA THR A 128 4.28 -13.69 -2.09
C THR A 128 5.56 -14.46 -2.35
N ALA A 129 6.72 -13.80 -2.26
CA ALA A 129 8.04 -14.44 -2.41
C ALA A 129 9.15 -13.55 -1.86
N GLY A 130 10.34 -14.12 -1.74
CA GLY A 130 11.55 -13.36 -1.43
C GLY A 130 11.58 -12.75 -0.03
N ALA A 131 10.85 -13.32 0.93
CA ALA A 131 10.78 -12.81 2.29
C ALA A 131 12.20 -12.68 2.92
N VAL A 132 12.39 -11.61 3.67
CA VAL A 132 13.66 -11.32 4.35
C VAL A 132 13.40 -11.07 5.83
N ALA A 133 13.93 -11.95 6.68
CA ALA A 133 13.72 -11.90 8.12
C ALA A 133 14.10 -10.53 8.71
N ASN A 134 13.30 -10.07 9.67
CA ASN A 134 13.50 -8.79 10.38
C ASN A 134 13.49 -7.54 9.50
N HIS A 135 12.85 -7.61 8.32
CA HIS A 135 12.69 -6.46 7.46
C HIS A 135 11.25 -5.98 7.43
N THR A 136 11.09 -4.69 7.28
CA THR A 136 9.79 -4.02 7.15
C THR A 136 9.83 -3.00 6.03
N VAL A 137 8.65 -2.70 5.49
CA VAL A 137 8.45 -1.64 4.51
C VAL A 137 7.22 -0.82 4.89
N ARG A 138 7.05 0.32 4.22
CA ARG A 138 5.81 1.09 4.19
C ARG A 138 5.11 0.82 2.88
N VAL A 139 3.81 0.60 2.92
CA VAL A 139 2.94 0.54 1.75
C VAL A 139 1.93 1.68 1.83
N THR A 140 1.82 2.47 0.78
CA THR A 140 0.89 3.61 0.72
C THR A 140 0.08 3.52 -0.56
N VAL A 141 -1.22 3.73 -0.44
CA VAL A 141 -2.18 3.67 -1.54
C VAL A 141 -2.74 5.07 -1.77
N TYR A 142 -2.69 5.51 -3.01
CA TYR A 142 -3.22 6.81 -3.46
C TYR A 142 -4.29 6.61 -4.52
N GLY A 143 -5.24 7.52 -4.58
CA GLY A 143 -6.27 7.50 -5.62
C GLY A 143 -7.35 8.52 -5.39
N ASP A 144 -8.51 8.24 -5.97
CA ASP A 144 -9.68 9.09 -5.93
C ASP A 144 -10.78 8.49 -5.09
N VAL A 145 -11.52 9.34 -4.39
CA VAL A 145 -12.74 8.97 -3.69
C VAL A 145 -13.93 9.31 -4.60
N VAL A 146 -14.75 8.32 -4.88
CA VAL A 146 -15.98 8.50 -5.65
C VAL A 146 -17.16 8.42 -4.69
N THR A 147 -17.87 9.52 -4.56
CA THR A 147 -19.10 9.59 -3.75
C THR A 147 -20.34 9.57 -4.63
N PHE A 148 -21.33 8.89 -4.18
CA PHE A 148 -22.62 8.85 -4.85
C PHE A 148 -23.65 9.70 -4.11
#